data_d8e4d1fd3cac37c3eccc4a7307e0f496
#
_entry.id   d8e4d1fd3cac37c3eccc4a7307e0f496
#
_cell.length_a   1.000
_cell.length_b   1.000
_cell.length_c   1.000
_cell.angle_alpha   90.00
_cell.angle_beta   90.00
_cell.angle_gamma   90.00
#
_symmetry.space_group_name_H-M   'P 1'
#
loop_
_entity.id
_entity.type
_entity.pdbx_description
1 polymer ?
#
loop_
_entity_poly.entity_id
_entity_poly.type
_entity_poly.pdbx_seq_one_letter_code
_entity_poly.pdbx_strand_id
1 'polypeptide(L)'
;MCRQNTNSQGTALWGFAGGSITIEKNAVIEAANTAYVTGDNSNTSGRTTINVYGEIRSGYVSIWCQGPNNIINIENAKIESKYEVVYHNYNYGGSKISIINSEVRSTDGYAIALWNKETNDYDTLNIENSSIIGTDIAVLMQYTNAEITGEETIITSDSFALAVTHNGNETTPGGTAGHLDIKAGKFVGEIEELGPTGDAENEAIVIVSGGEFDRPVDTEYLADGLNFELYSDNMYTYHKSMDEALKNAEPGDTITEVGAGTPAMEVYTVTLAYGNGQNDVTTLVQDGGTITLPTPTNSGYIFLGWRDNNNVTHKAGDVVPITADTTFVAVWGNLPDVKPSEPETPDTPVFPFYDVSARDWYYSAVKYVYEKGLMDGVDVGVFAPNNTLTRAMVWTIIARAEGVDTTGGATWYAKAQEWVTAKGISDGENPNAAITRQELVTMLYRLAGEPAVSGTITAPDAASVSTWATDAMTWAMNIGLVEGDENGAVTPTATATRAQAAALIMRYLES
;
A
#
# COMPACT_ATOMS: atom_id res chain seq x y z
N MET A 1 -22.84 33.30 -34.62
CA MET A 1 -24.18 33.98 -34.64
C MET A 1 -25.20 32.96 -34.17
N CYS A 2 -25.67 33.08 -32.96
CA CYS A 2 -26.75 32.23 -32.49
C CYS A 2 -28.04 32.66 -33.20
N ARG A 3 -28.61 31.82 -34.04
CA ARG A 3 -29.98 32.01 -34.50
C ARG A 3 -30.91 31.32 -33.55
N GLN A 4 -31.79 32.06 -32.88
CA GLN A 4 -32.98 31.50 -32.25
C GLN A 4 -33.80 30.82 -33.35
N ASN A 5 -33.82 29.48 -33.37
CA ASN A 5 -34.65 28.75 -34.30
C ASN A 5 -35.99 28.48 -33.59
N THR A 6 -37.04 29.08 -34.11
CA THR A 6 -38.43 28.91 -33.59
C THR A 6 -39.09 27.66 -34.20
N ASN A 7 -38.37 26.64 -34.53
CA ASN A 7 -38.94 25.35 -34.93
C ASN A 7 -39.63 24.67 -33.75
N SER A 8 -40.70 23.97 -34.01
CA SER A 8 -41.54 23.24 -33.05
C SER A 8 -40.83 22.20 -32.16
N GLN A 9 -39.54 22.04 -32.35
CA GLN A 9 -38.66 21.12 -31.58
C GLN A 9 -37.71 21.84 -30.61
N GLY A 10 -37.62 23.20 -30.63
CA GLY A 10 -36.93 24.00 -29.62
C GLY A 10 -35.46 23.76 -29.43
N THR A 11 -34.72 23.30 -30.45
CA THR A 11 -33.26 23.11 -30.42
C THR A 11 -32.56 24.46 -30.44
N ALA A 12 -31.67 24.75 -29.48
CA ALA A 12 -30.98 26.04 -29.39
C ALA A 12 -29.83 26.16 -30.41
N LEU A 13 -29.04 25.12 -30.59
CA LEU A 13 -27.89 25.10 -31.48
C LEU A 13 -27.87 23.83 -32.33
N TRP A 14 -27.50 23.96 -33.60
CA TRP A 14 -27.34 22.80 -34.50
C TRP A 14 -25.99 22.89 -35.25
N GLY A 15 -25.15 21.86 -35.05
CA GLY A 15 -23.86 21.70 -35.69
C GLY A 15 -23.93 20.74 -36.88
N PHE A 16 -23.60 21.23 -38.07
CA PHE A 16 -23.48 20.38 -39.26
C PHE A 16 -22.04 19.84 -39.42
N ALA A 17 -21.91 18.79 -40.19
CA ALA A 17 -20.66 18.08 -40.48
C ALA A 17 -19.41 18.97 -40.61
N GLY A 18 -18.37 18.68 -39.83
CA GLY A 18 -17.08 19.34 -39.87
C GLY A 18 -16.99 20.68 -39.12
N GLY A 19 -18.04 21.02 -38.36
CA GLY A 19 -18.06 22.26 -37.55
C GLY A 19 -17.46 22.10 -36.17
N SER A 20 -17.06 23.24 -35.57
CA SER A 20 -16.72 23.28 -34.13
C SER A 20 -17.53 24.40 -33.46
N ILE A 21 -18.05 24.08 -32.25
CA ILE A 21 -18.71 25.03 -31.39
C ILE A 21 -18.00 25.04 -30.05
N THR A 22 -17.77 26.25 -29.51
CA THR A 22 -17.22 26.42 -28.16
C THR A 22 -18.21 27.25 -27.33
N ILE A 23 -18.56 26.73 -26.16
CA ILE A 23 -19.31 27.43 -25.13
C ILE A 23 -18.30 27.88 -24.10
N GLU A 24 -18.00 29.16 -24.14
CA GLU A 24 -16.96 29.80 -23.34
C GLU A 24 -17.31 29.80 -21.84
N LYS A 25 -16.29 29.87 -21.00
CA LYS A 25 -16.42 30.07 -19.55
C LYS A 25 -17.32 31.32 -19.30
N ASN A 26 -18.28 31.17 -18.41
CA ASN A 26 -19.34 32.13 -18.09
C ASN A 26 -20.44 32.34 -19.18
N ALA A 27 -20.40 31.59 -20.28
CA ALA A 27 -21.55 31.52 -21.17
C ALA A 27 -22.62 30.60 -20.61
N VAL A 28 -23.88 30.95 -20.74
CA VAL A 28 -25.03 30.12 -20.34
C VAL A 28 -25.91 29.88 -21.55
N ILE A 29 -26.22 28.61 -21.81
CA ILE A 29 -27.20 28.22 -22.81
C ILE A 29 -28.43 27.68 -22.09
N GLU A 30 -29.56 28.30 -22.32
CA GLU A 30 -30.86 27.83 -21.85
C GLU A 30 -31.70 27.40 -23.05
N ALA A 31 -32.16 26.16 -23.05
CA ALA A 31 -32.99 25.58 -24.08
C ALA A 31 -34.25 24.97 -23.47
N ALA A 32 -35.43 25.35 -23.98
CA ALA A 32 -36.69 24.73 -23.53
C ALA A 32 -36.78 23.23 -23.93
N ASN A 33 -36.00 22.83 -24.90
CA ASN A 33 -35.89 21.44 -25.38
C ASN A 33 -34.43 21.06 -25.49
N THR A 34 -33.92 20.63 -26.64
CA THR A 34 -32.53 20.22 -26.83
C THR A 34 -31.60 21.44 -27.01
N ALA A 35 -30.50 21.48 -26.26
CA ALA A 35 -29.55 22.58 -26.35
C ALA A 35 -28.68 22.49 -27.61
N TYR A 36 -28.12 21.35 -27.91
CA TYR A 36 -27.22 21.15 -29.05
C TYR A 36 -27.45 19.80 -29.74
N VAL A 37 -27.50 19.80 -31.07
CA VAL A 37 -27.56 18.59 -31.90
C VAL A 37 -26.39 18.59 -32.87
N THR A 38 -25.65 17.48 -32.95
CA THR A 38 -24.59 17.27 -33.94
C THR A 38 -25.12 16.55 -35.18
N GLY A 39 -24.78 17.07 -36.36
CA GLY A 39 -25.04 16.43 -37.64
C GLY A 39 -26.52 16.17 -37.98
N ASP A 40 -26.75 15.28 -38.91
CA ASP A 40 -28.05 14.67 -39.19
C ASP A 40 -27.85 13.16 -39.41
N ASN A 41 -28.92 12.39 -39.29
CA ASN A 41 -28.93 10.92 -39.44
C ASN A 41 -28.52 10.42 -40.83
N SER A 42 -28.32 11.31 -41.80
CA SER A 42 -27.97 10.96 -43.18
C SER A 42 -26.49 11.26 -43.51
N ASN A 43 -25.74 11.93 -42.63
CA ASN A 43 -24.38 12.35 -42.93
C ASN A 43 -23.32 11.48 -42.23
N THR A 44 -22.80 10.54 -42.99
CA THR A 44 -21.79 9.56 -42.55
C THR A 44 -20.34 10.11 -42.53
N SER A 45 -20.12 11.37 -42.92
CA SER A 45 -18.77 11.87 -43.21
C SER A 45 -18.31 13.07 -42.37
N GLY A 46 -19.11 13.55 -41.41
CA GLY A 46 -18.81 14.80 -40.72
C GLY A 46 -18.48 14.64 -39.24
N ARG A 47 -17.22 14.89 -38.88
CA ARG A 47 -16.77 15.06 -37.52
C ARG A 47 -17.19 16.43 -36.99
N THR A 48 -17.99 16.48 -35.93
CA THR A 48 -18.34 17.70 -35.21
C THR A 48 -17.60 17.76 -33.88
N THR A 49 -17.12 18.95 -33.52
CA THR A 49 -16.46 19.18 -32.23
C THR A 49 -17.30 20.15 -31.40
N ILE A 50 -17.60 19.81 -30.16
CA ILE A 50 -18.15 20.73 -29.17
C ILE A 50 -17.23 20.80 -27.95
N ASN A 51 -16.88 22.03 -27.58
CA ASN A 51 -16.15 22.33 -26.36
C ASN A 51 -17.07 23.12 -25.41
N VAL A 52 -17.27 22.61 -24.21
CA VAL A 52 -18.14 23.21 -23.19
C VAL A 52 -17.28 23.59 -21.98
N TYR A 53 -17.12 24.89 -21.76
CA TYR A 53 -16.47 25.47 -20.57
C TYR A 53 -17.43 26.30 -19.74
N GLY A 54 -18.67 26.40 -20.13
CA GLY A 54 -19.74 27.20 -19.53
C GLY A 54 -20.88 26.35 -18.98
N GLU A 55 -22.06 26.93 -18.96
CA GLU A 55 -23.25 26.30 -18.42
C GLU A 55 -24.28 26.01 -19.52
N ILE A 56 -24.89 24.81 -19.44
CA ILE A 56 -26.03 24.43 -20.29
C ILE A 56 -27.19 23.97 -19.40
N ARG A 57 -28.38 24.48 -19.65
CA ARG A 57 -29.64 24.01 -19.06
C ARG A 57 -30.61 23.67 -20.18
N SER A 58 -31.10 22.44 -20.21
CA SER A 58 -32.05 22.00 -21.24
C SER A 58 -33.28 21.32 -20.67
N GLY A 59 -34.41 21.55 -21.28
CA GLY A 59 -35.69 20.93 -20.91
C GLY A 59 -35.86 19.52 -21.49
N TYR A 60 -34.90 19.02 -22.27
CA TYR A 60 -34.90 17.67 -22.87
C TYR A 60 -33.51 17.07 -22.85
N VAL A 61 -32.74 17.13 -23.92
CA VAL A 61 -31.36 16.63 -24.05
C VAL A 61 -30.40 17.81 -24.16
N SER A 62 -29.26 17.79 -23.47
CA SER A 62 -28.29 18.88 -23.60
C SER A 62 -27.46 18.76 -24.87
N ILE A 63 -26.82 17.60 -25.10
CA ILE A 63 -25.96 17.34 -26.26
C ILE A 63 -26.43 16.05 -26.93
N TRP A 64 -27.07 16.19 -28.09
CA TRP A 64 -27.52 15.06 -28.88
C TRP A 64 -26.57 14.81 -30.03
N CYS A 65 -25.84 13.71 -29.96
CA CYS A 65 -24.89 13.29 -30.99
C CYS A 65 -25.61 12.45 -32.06
N GLN A 66 -25.68 12.98 -33.26
CA GLN A 66 -26.14 12.28 -34.45
C GLN A 66 -24.97 12.14 -35.43
N GLY A 67 -24.66 10.92 -35.84
CA GLY A 67 -23.56 10.63 -36.75
C GLY A 67 -22.22 10.26 -36.04
N PRO A 68 -21.23 9.77 -36.83
CA PRO A 68 -20.00 9.21 -36.30
C PRO A 68 -18.94 10.25 -35.91
N ASN A 69 -17.96 9.79 -35.14
CA ASN A 69 -16.69 10.49 -34.94
C ASN A 69 -16.80 11.90 -34.30
N ASN A 70 -17.83 12.17 -33.51
CA ASN A 70 -17.94 13.43 -32.80
C ASN A 70 -16.86 13.57 -31.71
N ILE A 71 -16.46 14.82 -31.41
CA ILE A 71 -15.63 15.14 -30.27
C ILE A 71 -16.42 16.02 -29.31
N ILE A 72 -16.54 15.58 -28.08
CA ILE A 72 -17.25 16.28 -27.01
C ILE A 72 -16.29 16.48 -25.85
N ASN A 73 -15.91 17.71 -25.60
CA ASN A 73 -15.07 18.10 -24.49
C ASN A 73 -15.89 18.95 -23.52
N ILE A 74 -16.08 18.45 -22.31
CA ILE A 74 -16.77 19.13 -21.22
C ILE A 74 -15.75 19.32 -20.11
N GLU A 75 -15.34 20.56 -19.87
CA GLU A 75 -14.26 20.86 -18.94
C GLU A 75 -14.60 22.08 -18.10
N ASN A 76 -14.50 21.96 -16.77
CA ASN A 76 -14.84 23.01 -15.82
C ASN A 76 -16.26 23.59 -16.06
N ALA A 77 -17.19 22.73 -16.48
CA ALA A 77 -18.52 23.11 -16.95
C ALA A 77 -19.62 22.60 -16.00
N LYS A 78 -20.81 23.21 -16.13
CA LYS A 78 -22.02 22.73 -15.44
C LYS A 78 -23.14 22.52 -16.44
N ILE A 79 -23.61 21.27 -16.53
CA ILE A 79 -24.66 20.90 -17.47
C ILE A 79 -25.80 20.21 -16.74
N GLU A 80 -27.00 20.75 -16.88
CA GLU A 80 -28.21 20.15 -16.36
C GLU A 80 -29.22 19.95 -17.48
N SER A 81 -29.82 18.78 -17.51
CA SER A 81 -30.82 18.35 -18.48
C SER A 81 -32.00 17.71 -17.77
N LYS A 82 -33.17 17.76 -18.39
CA LYS A 82 -34.29 16.98 -17.89
C LYS A 82 -34.05 15.48 -18.10
N TYR A 83 -33.62 15.11 -19.29
CA TYR A 83 -33.26 13.75 -19.66
C TYR A 83 -31.73 13.63 -19.81
N GLU A 84 -31.23 13.13 -20.95
CA GLU A 84 -29.82 12.94 -21.12
C GLU A 84 -29.03 14.27 -21.24
N VAL A 85 -27.87 14.31 -20.61
CA VAL A 85 -26.92 15.40 -20.85
C VAL A 85 -26.13 15.13 -22.12
N VAL A 86 -25.58 13.92 -22.27
CA VAL A 86 -24.95 13.45 -23.50
C VAL A 86 -25.72 12.24 -24.00
N TYR A 87 -26.30 12.36 -25.17
CA TYR A 87 -27.02 11.28 -25.85
C TYR A 87 -26.39 10.98 -27.21
N HIS A 88 -25.89 9.77 -27.40
CA HIS A 88 -25.37 9.29 -28.68
C HIS A 88 -26.33 8.27 -29.30
N ASN A 89 -26.66 8.46 -30.58
CA ASN A 89 -27.68 7.66 -31.25
C ASN A 89 -27.09 6.45 -31.98
N TYR A 90 -27.84 5.45 -32.08
CA TYR A 90 -27.79 4.07 -32.51
C TYR A 90 -26.87 3.61 -33.63
N ASN A 91 -26.48 4.39 -34.61
CA ASN A 91 -26.02 3.81 -35.89
C ASN A 91 -24.56 4.14 -36.24
N TYR A 92 -23.81 4.82 -35.38
CA TYR A 92 -22.49 5.32 -35.71
C TYR A 92 -21.61 5.41 -34.46
N GLY A 93 -20.41 4.83 -34.51
CA GLY A 93 -19.42 4.88 -33.45
C GLY A 93 -18.30 5.88 -33.68
N GLY A 94 -17.21 5.72 -32.94
CA GLY A 94 -15.98 6.48 -33.04
C GLY A 94 -16.01 7.86 -32.41
N SER A 95 -17.08 8.20 -31.67
CA SER A 95 -17.16 9.47 -30.93
C SER A 95 -16.26 9.46 -29.71
N LYS A 96 -15.69 10.63 -29.38
CA LYS A 96 -14.80 10.81 -28.23
C LYS A 96 -15.41 11.83 -27.27
N ILE A 97 -15.73 11.35 -26.09
CA ILE A 97 -16.34 12.14 -25.02
C ILE A 97 -15.34 12.26 -23.87
N SER A 98 -15.06 13.48 -23.43
CA SER A 98 -14.20 13.76 -22.30
C SER A 98 -14.91 14.72 -21.36
N ILE A 99 -15.02 14.36 -20.08
CA ILE A 99 -15.69 15.11 -19.03
C ILE A 99 -14.70 15.27 -17.87
N ILE A 100 -14.22 16.49 -17.68
CA ILE A 100 -13.14 16.79 -16.72
C ILE A 100 -13.57 17.94 -15.81
N ASN A 101 -13.40 17.79 -14.50
CA ASN A 101 -13.68 18.83 -13.49
C ASN A 101 -15.08 19.46 -13.66
N SER A 102 -16.09 18.68 -13.98
CA SER A 102 -17.40 19.18 -14.41
C SER A 102 -18.55 18.56 -13.61
N GLU A 103 -19.68 19.29 -13.58
CA GLU A 103 -20.95 18.79 -13.04
C GLU A 103 -21.91 18.49 -14.19
N VAL A 104 -22.35 17.23 -14.29
CA VAL A 104 -23.23 16.72 -15.34
C VAL A 104 -24.43 16.05 -14.68
N ARG A 105 -25.64 16.60 -14.87
CA ARG A 105 -26.82 16.15 -14.16
C ARG A 105 -28.02 15.96 -15.07
N SER A 106 -28.65 14.79 -14.98
CA SER A 106 -30.01 14.54 -15.43
C SER A 106 -30.99 14.60 -14.26
N THR A 107 -32.17 15.17 -14.46
CA THR A 107 -33.21 15.27 -13.41
C THR A 107 -34.30 14.23 -13.57
N ASP A 108 -34.41 13.53 -14.71
CA ASP A 108 -35.45 12.56 -15.03
C ASP A 108 -34.97 11.50 -16.06
N GLY A 109 -33.78 10.93 -15.89
CA GLY A 109 -33.24 9.92 -16.81
C GLY A 109 -31.74 9.67 -16.64
N TYR A 110 -31.11 9.32 -17.75
CA TYR A 110 -29.66 9.05 -17.78
C TYR A 110 -28.88 10.36 -17.89
N ALA A 111 -27.78 10.49 -17.17
CA ALA A 111 -26.89 11.63 -17.41
C ALA A 111 -26.14 11.47 -18.74
N ILE A 112 -25.62 10.27 -19.00
CA ILE A 112 -24.91 9.92 -20.24
C ILE A 112 -25.53 8.64 -20.78
N ALA A 113 -25.93 8.66 -22.06
CA ALA A 113 -26.45 7.48 -22.76
C ALA A 113 -25.79 7.31 -24.13
N LEU A 114 -24.91 6.34 -24.23
CA LEU A 114 -24.16 6.02 -25.44
C LEU A 114 -24.68 4.70 -26.02
N TRP A 115 -25.58 4.82 -26.99
CA TRP A 115 -26.21 3.70 -27.68
C TRP A 115 -25.53 3.45 -29.03
N ASN A 116 -24.28 3.04 -29.01
CA ASN A 116 -23.56 2.65 -30.21
C ASN A 116 -23.95 1.21 -30.62
N LYS A 117 -24.18 0.98 -31.91
CA LYS A 117 -24.43 -0.35 -32.45
C LYS A 117 -23.30 -0.87 -33.39
N GLU A 118 -22.30 -0.05 -33.60
CA GLU A 118 -21.19 -0.39 -34.46
C GLU A 118 -20.14 -1.19 -33.67
N THR A 119 -20.04 -2.45 -33.98
CA THR A 119 -19.12 -3.40 -33.30
C THR A 119 -17.64 -3.22 -33.67
N ASN A 120 -17.34 -2.40 -34.69
CA ASN A 120 -15.97 -2.14 -35.14
C ASN A 120 -15.46 -0.72 -34.92
N ASP A 121 -16.28 0.17 -34.39
CA ASP A 121 -15.92 1.58 -34.16
C ASP A 121 -16.49 2.05 -32.82
N TYR A 122 -15.75 1.75 -31.75
CA TYR A 122 -16.16 2.04 -30.37
C TYR A 122 -16.13 3.53 -30.09
N ASP A 123 -17.12 3.99 -29.35
CA ASP A 123 -17.02 5.29 -28.68
C ASP A 123 -15.95 5.25 -27.57
N THR A 124 -15.42 6.39 -27.21
CA THR A 124 -14.55 6.53 -26.04
C THR A 124 -15.14 7.53 -25.07
N LEU A 125 -15.12 7.19 -23.77
CA LEU A 125 -15.60 8.03 -22.68
C LEU A 125 -14.54 8.14 -21.60
N ASN A 126 -14.07 9.36 -21.33
CA ASN A 126 -13.21 9.66 -20.20
C ASN A 126 -13.97 10.53 -19.19
N ILE A 127 -13.98 10.12 -17.95
CA ILE A 127 -14.53 10.91 -16.83
C ILE A 127 -13.42 11.08 -15.78
N GLU A 128 -13.13 12.31 -15.44
CA GLU A 128 -12.09 12.64 -14.46
C GLU A 128 -12.56 13.79 -13.54
N ASN A 129 -12.42 13.61 -12.22
CA ASN A 129 -12.73 14.64 -11.20
C ASN A 129 -14.07 15.33 -11.41
N SER A 130 -15.09 14.59 -11.80
CA SER A 130 -16.39 15.12 -12.22
C SER A 130 -17.54 14.51 -11.47
N SER A 131 -18.62 15.27 -11.29
CA SER A 131 -19.87 14.82 -10.71
C SER A 131 -20.88 14.47 -11.81
N ILE A 132 -21.26 13.20 -11.89
CA ILE A 132 -22.23 12.68 -12.87
C ILE A 132 -23.45 12.16 -12.11
N ILE A 133 -24.60 12.75 -12.35
CA ILE A 133 -25.84 12.42 -11.61
C ILE A 133 -26.95 12.06 -12.60
N GLY A 134 -27.41 10.82 -12.51
CA GLY A 134 -28.62 10.33 -13.17
C GLY A 134 -29.71 9.99 -12.15
N THR A 135 -30.93 9.73 -12.58
CA THR A 135 -32.00 9.27 -11.69
C THR A 135 -32.16 7.75 -11.70
N ASP A 136 -32.11 7.12 -12.85
CA ASP A 136 -32.21 5.66 -13.00
C ASP A 136 -30.84 5.03 -13.29
N ILE A 137 -30.17 5.49 -14.34
CA ILE A 137 -28.80 5.14 -14.67
C ILE A 137 -28.00 6.41 -14.87
N ALA A 138 -26.87 6.56 -14.17
CA ALA A 138 -26.06 7.75 -14.40
C ALA A 138 -25.32 7.66 -15.74
N VAL A 139 -24.66 6.55 -16.03
CA VAL A 139 -23.93 6.33 -17.31
C VAL A 139 -24.31 5.00 -17.91
N LEU A 140 -24.95 5.05 -19.06
CA LEU A 140 -25.27 3.87 -19.88
C LEU A 140 -24.37 3.82 -21.10
N MET A 141 -23.73 2.68 -21.34
CA MET A 141 -22.74 2.48 -22.40
C MET A 141 -23.02 1.22 -23.20
N GLN A 142 -22.95 1.33 -24.53
CA GLN A 142 -22.97 0.21 -25.46
C GLN A 142 -21.85 0.39 -26.49
N TYR A 143 -21.02 -0.62 -26.69
CA TYR A 143 -19.82 -0.58 -27.56
C TYR A 143 -18.97 0.68 -27.32
N THR A 144 -18.64 0.91 -26.04
CA THR A 144 -17.89 2.08 -25.60
C THR A 144 -16.68 1.61 -24.78
N ASN A 145 -15.53 2.22 -25.03
CA ASN A 145 -14.37 2.08 -24.17
C ASN A 145 -14.33 3.28 -23.21
N ALA A 146 -14.56 3.02 -21.93
CA ALA A 146 -14.64 4.05 -20.90
C ALA A 146 -13.51 3.93 -19.89
N GLU A 147 -12.98 5.07 -19.47
CA GLU A 147 -12.01 5.18 -18.39
C GLU A 147 -12.52 6.20 -17.36
N ILE A 148 -12.58 5.79 -16.10
CA ILE A 148 -13.03 6.65 -14.99
C ILE A 148 -11.89 6.80 -14.00
N THR A 149 -11.48 8.04 -13.77
CA THR A 149 -10.31 8.41 -12.97
C THR A 149 -10.59 9.60 -12.07
N GLY A 150 -9.65 9.90 -11.16
CA GLY A 150 -9.70 11.05 -10.25
C GLY A 150 -10.51 10.77 -8.99
N GLU A 151 -9.88 11.01 -7.85
CA GLU A 151 -10.47 10.79 -6.51
C GLU A 151 -11.71 11.66 -6.25
N GLU A 152 -11.83 12.80 -6.93
CA GLU A 152 -12.97 13.71 -6.84
C GLU A 152 -14.13 13.32 -7.79
N THR A 153 -14.01 12.25 -8.55
CA THR A 153 -15.09 11.75 -9.40
C THR A 153 -16.21 11.16 -8.55
N ILE A 154 -17.44 11.61 -8.78
CA ILE A 154 -18.63 11.09 -8.10
C ILE A 154 -19.68 10.73 -9.16
N ILE A 155 -20.09 9.46 -9.22
CA ILE A 155 -21.13 9.00 -10.13
C ILE A 155 -22.29 8.46 -9.30
N THR A 156 -23.46 9.05 -9.45
CA THR A 156 -24.61 8.76 -8.58
C THR A 156 -25.87 8.52 -9.38
N SER A 157 -26.60 7.47 -9.01
CA SER A 157 -27.99 7.25 -9.42
C SER A 157 -28.76 6.46 -8.37
N ASP A 158 -30.09 6.38 -8.53
CA ASP A 158 -30.93 5.61 -7.63
C ASP A 158 -30.83 4.09 -7.89
N SER A 159 -30.40 3.68 -9.10
CA SER A 159 -30.29 2.28 -9.52
C SER A 159 -28.85 1.93 -9.95
N PHE A 160 -28.44 2.31 -11.15
CA PHE A 160 -27.12 1.97 -11.67
C PHE A 160 -26.23 3.20 -11.82
N ALA A 161 -25.14 3.27 -11.08
CA ALA A 161 -24.12 4.28 -11.30
C ALA A 161 -23.53 4.13 -12.71
N LEU A 162 -23.18 2.92 -13.09
CA LEU A 162 -22.65 2.56 -14.40
C LEU A 162 -23.33 1.31 -14.92
N ALA A 163 -23.85 1.38 -16.13
CA ALA A 163 -24.42 0.23 -16.83
C ALA A 163 -23.75 0.05 -18.19
N VAL A 164 -23.18 -1.13 -18.40
CA VAL A 164 -22.67 -1.56 -19.70
C VAL A 164 -23.73 -2.49 -20.31
N THR A 165 -24.11 -2.27 -21.57
CA THR A 165 -25.12 -3.11 -22.22
C THR A 165 -24.60 -3.59 -23.57
N HIS A 166 -25.07 -4.75 -24.00
CA HIS A 166 -24.86 -5.28 -25.34
C HIS A 166 -26.22 -5.61 -26.02
N ASN A 167 -26.25 -5.59 -27.34
CA ASN A 167 -27.46 -5.87 -28.07
C ASN A 167 -27.55 -7.38 -28.38
N GLY A 168 -28.37 -8.11 -27.62
CA GLY A 168 -28.53 -9.58 -27.73
C GLY A 168 -29.01 -10.14 -29.08
N ASN A 169 -29.11 -9.31 -30.11
CA ASN A 169 -29.52 -9.73 -31.46
C ASN A 169 -28.39 -9.75 -32.50
N GLU A 170 -27.16 -9.42 -32.12
CA GLU A 170 -26.04 -9.36 -33.08
C GLU A 170 -25.08 -10.52 -32.89
N THR A 171 -25.21 -11.49 -33.79
CA THR A 171 -24.29 -12.61 -33.98
C THR A 171 -23.04 -12.16 -34.74
N THR A 172 -22.28 -11.20 -34.20
CA THR A 172 -20.97 -10.89 -34.77
C THR A 172 -19.92 -11.63 -33.95
N PRO A 173 -19.31 -12.70 -34.49
CA PRO A 173 -18.30 -13.45 -33.73
C PRO A 173 -17.09 -12.56 -33.42
N GLY A 174 -16.76 -12.40 -32.15
CA GLY A 174 -15.50 -11.81 -31.66
C GLY A 174 -15.50 -10.32 -31.32
N GLY A 175 -16.65 -9.69 -31.14
CA GLY A 175 -16.72 -8.31 -30.61
C GLY A 175 -17.11 -8.27 -29.16
N THR A 176 -16.34 -7.57 -28.29
CA THR A 176 -16.73 -7.25 -26.91
C THR A 176 -17.77 -6.12 -26.91
N ALA A 177 -18.68 -6.10 -25.92
CA ALA A 177 -19.66 -5.02 -25.79
C ALA A 177 -19.05 -3.65 -25.40
N GLY A 178 -17.79 -3.63 -25.04
CA GLY A 178 -17.01 -2.46 -24.64
C GLY A 178 -16.03 -2.80 -23.53
N HIS A 179 -15.31 -1.79 -23.08
CA HIS A 179 -14.34 -1.90 -22.00
C HIS A 179 -14.57 -0.76 -21.01
N LEU A 180 -14.73 -1.07 -19.73
CA LEU A 180 -14.88 -0.11 -18.65
C LEU A 180 -13.76 -0.28 -17.64
N ASP A 181 -12.89 0.71 -17.54
CA ASP A 181 -11.83 0.79 -16.53
C ASP A 181 -12.22 1.79 -15.43
N ILE A 182 -12.39 1.32 -14.21
CA ILE A 182 -12.60 2.14 -13.02
C ILE A 182 -11.32 2.14 -12.18
N LYS A 183 -10.69 3.30 -12.04
CA LYS A 183 -9.42 3.46 -11.34
C LYS A 183 -9.54 4.25 -10.04
N ALA A 184 -10.51 5.15 -9.96
CA ALA A 184 -10.79 5.97 -8.78
C ALA A 184 -12.19 6.55 -8.84
N GLY A 185 -12.64 7.19 -7.77
CA GLY A 185 -13.92 7.89 -7.66
C GLY A 185 -14.88 7.24 -6.67
N LYS A 186 -16.01 7.88 -6.45
CA LYS A 186 -17.08 7.43 -5.56
C LYS A 186 -18.32 7.09 -6.37
N PHE A 187 -18.87 5.90 -6.16
CA PHE A 187 -19.99 5.36 -6.91
C PHE A 187 -21.17 5.07 -5.97
N VAL A 188 -22.30 5.66 -6.27
CA VAL A 188 -23.57 5.41 -5.58
C VAL A 188 -24.54 4.86 -6.59
N GLY A 189 -24.94 3.59 -6.43
CA GLY A 189 -25.68 2.79 -7.40
C GLY A 189 -24.85 1.60 -7.91
N GLU A 190 -25.51 0.63 -8.51
CA GLU A 190 -24.86 -0.60 -9.00
C GLU A 190 -23.92 -0.34 -10.19
N ILE A 191 -22.93 -1.20 -10.32
CA ILE A 191 -22.13 -1.33 -11.52
C ILE A 191 -22.48 -2.68 -12.11
N GLU A 192 -23.08 -2.69 -13.30
CA GLU A 192 -23.69 -3.89 -13.85
C GLU A 192 -23.52 -3.99 -15.36
N GLU A 193 -23.37 -5.21 -15.84
CA GLU A 193 -23.58 -5.56 -17.25
C GLU A 193 -25.06 -5.90 -17.48
N LEU A 194 -25.74 -5.05 -18.25
CA LEU A 194 -27.15 -5.24 -18.59
C LEU A 194 -27.29 -5.93 -19.95
N GLY A 195 -27.56 -7.22 -19.97
CA GLY A 195 -27.74 -7.95 -21.22
C GLY A 195 -28.18 -9.40 -21.00
N PRO A 196 -28.46 -10.16 -22.07
CA PRO A 196 -28.76 -11.57 -21.94
C PRO A 196 -27.51 -12.32 -21.46
N THR A 197 -27.56 -12.74 -20.20
CA THR A 197 -26.52 -13.56 -19.57
C THR A 197 -26.31 -14.85 -20.34
N GLY A 198 -25.05 -15.14 -20.69
CA GLY A 198 -24.65 -16.46 -21.21
C GLY A 198 -24.12 -16.48 -22.64
N ASP A 199 -23.86 -15.33 -23.25
CA ASP A 199 -23.16 -15.25 -24.54
C ASP A 199 -21.73 -14.73 -24.33
N ALA A 200 -20.84 -15.63 -23.95
CA ALA A 200 -19.43 -15.34 -23.66
C ALA A 200 -18.62 -14.70 -24.81
N GLU A 201 -19.23 -14.60 -26.02
CA GLU A 201 -18.57 -13.99 -27.16
C GLU A 201 -18.80 -12.48 -27.28
N ASN A 202 -19.72 -11.90 -26.45
CA ASN A 202 -20.06 -10.48 -26.51
C ASN A 202 -20.12 -9.78 -25.14
N GLU A 203 -19.56 -10.37 -24.09
CA GLU A 203 -19.52 -9.78 -22.76
C GLU A 203 -18.65 -8.50 -22.74
N ALA A 204 -19.08 -7.51 -21.95
CA ALA A 204 -18.28 -6.33 -21.68
C ALA A 204 -17.08 -6.71 -20.79
N ILE A 205 -15.97 -6.02 -20.97
CA ILE A 205 -14.84 -6.12 -20.04
C ILE A 205 -14.98 -4.99 -19.02
N VAL A 206 -15.32 -5.33 -17.80
CA VAL A 206 -15.34 -4.38 -16.67
C VAL A 206 -14.16 -4.66 -15.77
N ILE A 207 -13.34 -3.64 -15.50
CA ILE A 207 -12.17 -3.74 -14.60
C ILE A 207 -12.27 -2.67 -13.54
N VAL A 208 -12.37 -3.08 -12.28
CA VAL A 208 -12.34 -2.21 -11.12
C VAL A 208 -11.00 -2.36 -10.43
N SER A 209 -10.17 -1.34 -10.51
CA SER A 209 -8.84 -1.32 -9.88
C SER A 209 -8.73 -0.32 -8.72
N GLY A 210 -9.76 0.46 -8.47
CA GLY A 210 -9.88 1.41 -7.35
C GLY A 210 -11.26 2.06 -7.31
N GLY A 211 -11.52 2.86 -6.29
CA GLY A 211 -12.77 3.57 -6.06
C GLY A 211 -13.48 3.16 -4.77
N GLU A 212 -14.51 3.93 -4.41
CA GLU A 212 -15.39 3.73 -3.26
C GLU A 212 -16.80 3.45 -3.78
N PHE A 213 -17.48 2.41 -3.26
CA PHE A 213 -18.76 1.92 -3.76
C PHE A 213 -19.76 1.82 -2.62
N ASP A 214 -21.00 2.28 -2.80
CA ASP A 214 -22.05 2.13 -1.79
C ASP A 214 -22.62 0.69 -1.73
N ARG A 215 -22.26 -0.16 -2.68
CA ARG A 215 -22.63 -1.57 -2.78
C ARG A 215 -21.41 -2.42 -3.16
N PRO A 216 -21.36 -3.71 -2.78
CA PRO A 216 -20.30 -4.59 -3.21
C PRO A 216 -20.23 -4.65 -4.74
N VAL A 217 -19.03 -4.62 -5.28
CA VAL A 217 -18.77 -4.85 -6.70
C VAL A 217 -18.70 -6.36 -6.95
N ASP A 218 -19.24 -6.82 -8.08
CA ASP A 218 -19.10 -8.23 -8.45
C ASP A 218 -17.63 -8.61 -8.55
N THR A 219 -17.28 -9.75 -7.98
CA THR A 219 -15.88 -10.20 -7.89
C THR A 219 -15.25 -10.44 -9.26
N GLU A 220 -16.03 -10.72 -10.29
CA GLU A 220 -15.55 -10.88 -11.67
C GLU A 220 -15.07 -9.56 -12.29
N TYR A 221 -15.53 -8.42 -11.78
CA TYR A 221 -15.10 -7.09 -12.23
C TYR A 221 -13.83 -6.60 -11.54
N LEU A 222 -13.41 -7.24 -10.44
CA LEU A 222 -12.23 -6.79 -9.70
C LEU A 222 -10.94 -7.10 -10.46
N ALA A 223 -10.06 -6.12 -10.55
CA ALA A 223 -8.73 -6.30 -11.12
C ALA A 223 -7.92 -7.37 -10.38
N ASP A 224 -7.07 -8.08 -11.09
CA ASP A 224 -6.19 -9.10 -10.52
C ASP A 224 -5.42 -8.59 -9.30
N GLY A 225 -5.47 -9.36 -8.24
CA GLY A 225 -4.74 -9.09 -7.00
C GLY A 225 -5.48 -8.21 -5.98
N LEU A 226 -6.70 -7.78 -6.23
CA LEU A 226 -7.58 -7.18 -5.22
C LEU A 226 -8.23 -8.31 -4.42
N ASN A 227 -7.65 -8.63 -3.26
CA ASN A 227 -8.03 -9.82 -2.48
C ASN A 227 -8.80 -9.48 -1.20
N PHE A 228 -8.90 -8.21 -0.82
CA PHE A 228 -9.53 -7.78 0.42
C PHE A 228 -10.51 -6.64 0.15
N GLU A 229 -11.73 -6.81 0.62
CA GLU A 229 -12.79 -5.83 0.65
C GLU A 229 -12.82 -5.19 2.03
N LEU A 230 -12.75 -3.86 2.10
CA LEU A 230 -12.96 -3.08 3.31
C LEU A 230 -14.31 -2.40 3.21
N TYR A 231 -15.16 -2.61 4.21
CA TYR A 231 -16.41 -1.86 4.39
C TYR A 231 -16.24 -0.86 5.54
N SER A 232 -16.25 0.42 5.19
CA SER A 232 -16.05 1.56 6.06
C SER A 232 -16.98 2.70 5.65
N ASP A 233 -17.59 3.42 6.60
CA ASP A 233 -18.46 4.56 6.34
C ASP A 233 -19.61 4.31 5.31
N ASN A 234 -20.17 3.10 5.30
CA ASN A 234 -21.16 2.62 4.33
C ASN A 234 -20.65 2.56 2.88
N MET A 235 -19.34 2.45 2.69
CA MET A 235 -18.71 2.29 1.40
C MET A 235 -17.79 1.06 1.38
N TYR A 236 -17.66 0.44 0.22
CA TYR A 236 -16.76 -0.67 -0.05
C TYR A 236 -15.55 -0.16 -0.84
N THR A 237 -14.37 -0.57 -0.41
CA THR A 237 -13.10 -0.38 -1.14
C THR A 237 -12.36 -1.70 -1.25
N TYR A 238 -11.49 -1.86 -2.25
CA TYR A 238 -10.81 -3.10 -2.54
C TYR A 238 -9.30 -2.94 -2.50
N HIS A 239 -8.61 -3.87 -1.83
CA HIS A 239 -7.19 -3.77 -1.51
C HIS A 239 -6.43 -5.04 -1.87
N LYS A 240 -5.12 -4.92 -2.14
CA LYS A 240 -4.27 -6.05 -2.54
C LYS A 240 -3.82 -6.91 -1.36
N SER A 241 -3.78 -6.33 -0.17
CA SER A 241 -3.34 -7.02 1.05
C SER A 241 -4.12 -6.56 2.27
N MET A 242 -4.14 -7.40 3.30
CA MET A 242 -4.68 -7.07 4.61
C MET A 242 -4.03 -5.80 5.20
N ASP A 243 -2.71 -5.65 5.06
CA ASP A 243 -1.99 -4.47 5.54
C ASP A 243 -2.43 -3.17 4.85
N GLU A 244 -2.80 -3.24 3.57
CA GLU A 244 -3.32 -2.11 2.81
C GLU A 244 -4.75 -1.77 3.24
N ALA A 245 -5.62 -2.78 3.42
CA ALA A 245 -6.97 -2.58 3.93
C ALA A 245 -6.93 -1.96 5.35
N LEU A 246 -6.10 -2.48 6.25
CA LEU A 246 -5.95 -1.95 7.61
C LEU A 246 -5.43 -0.51 7.69
N LYS A 247 -4.66 -0.04 6.71
CA LYS A 247 -4.22 1.37 6.66
C LYS A 247 -5.36 2.34 6.39
N ASN A 248 -6.40 1.88 5.71
CA ASN A 248 -7.56 2.67 5.33
C ASN A 248 -8.77 2.42 6.23
N ALA A 249 -8.67 1.45 7.15
CA ALA A 249 -9.75 1.10 8.06
C ALA A 249 -9.81 2.02 9.28
N GLU A 250 -11.00 2.06 9.88
CA GLU A 250 -11.26 2.64 11.20
C GLU A 250 -11.72 1.56 12.20
N PRO A 251 -11.69 1.83 13.51
CA PRO A 251 -12.21 0.89 14.49
C PRO A 251 -13.69 0.58 14.27
N GLY A 252 -14.05 -0.69 14.18
CA GLY A 252 -15.41 -1.15 13.93
C GLY A 252 -15.75 -1.42 12.46
N ASP A 253 -14.83 -1.09 11.55
CA ASP A 253 -14.94 -1.50 10.15
C ASP A 253 -14.81 -3.01 10.00
N THR A 254 -15.15 -3.52 8.82
CA THR A 254 -15.02 -4.94 8.52
C THR A 254 -14.18 -5.17 7.27
N ILE A 255 -13.34 -6.21 7.30
CA ILE A 255 -12.55 -6.65 6.16
C ILE A 255 -12.96 -8.08 5.80
N THR A 256 -13.21 -8.31 4.51
CA THR A 256 -13.56 -9.63 3.96
C THR A 256 -12.53 -10.05 2.92
N GLU A 257 -12.13 -11.32 2.92
CA GLU A 257 -11.30 -11.87 1.84
C GLU A 257 -12.19 -12.19 0.63
N VAL A 258 -11.89 -11.55 -0.50
CA VAL A 258 -12.68 -11.65 -1.73
C VAL A 258 -12.68 -13.09 -2.26
N GLY A 259 -13.87 -13.63 -2.53
CA GLY A 259 -14.03 -14.96 -3.12
C GLY A 259 -13.76 -16.15 -2.19
N ALA A 260 -13.32 -15.95 -0.97
CA ALA A 260 -12.99 -17.03 -0.04
C ALA A 260 -14.19 -17.63 0.70
N GLY A 261 -15.36 -16.95 0.67
CA GLY A 261 -16.52 -17.35 1.46
C GLY A 261 -16.29 -17.27 2.98
N THR A 262 -15.25 -16.56 3.39
CA THR A 262 -14.93 -16.30 4.81
C THR A 262 -15.85 -15.22 5.35
N PRO A 263 -16.25 -15.29 6.63
CA PRO A 263 -17.00 -14.20 7.26
C PRO A 263 -16.16 -12.92 7.31
N ALA A 264 -16.84 -11.77 7.28
CA ALA A 264 -16.19 -10.47 7.49
C ALA A 264 -15.49 -10.44 8.86
N MET A 265 -14.28 -9.90 8.89
CA MET A 265 -13.45 -9.75 10.08
C MET A 265 -13.59 -8.31 10.58
N GLU A 266 -14.01 -8.15 11.83
CA GLU A 266 -14.05 -6.83 12.47
C GLU A 266 -12.62 -6.29 12.67
N VAL A 267 -12.47 -4.98 12.65
CA VAL A 267 -11.22 -4.28 12.87
C VAL A 267 -11.23 -3.67 14.26
N TYR A 268 -10.23 -4.04 15.05
CA TYR A 268 -10.09 -3.61 16.43
C TYR A 268 -8.92 -2.66 16.62
N THR A 269 -9.07 -1.78 17.59
CA THR A 269 -8.02 -0.88 18.06
C THR A 269 -7.13 -1.57 19.08
N VAL A 270 -5.83 -1.57 18.84
CA VAL A 270 -4.83 -1.98 19.83
C VAL A 270 -4.00 -0.77 20.24
N THR A 271 -4.04 -0.45 21.54
CA THR A 271 -3.27 0.64 22.12
C THR A 271 -2.15 0.11 23.01
N LEU A 272 -0.93 0.55 22.75
CA LEU A 272 0.22 0.33 23.64
C LEU A 272 0.44 1.59 24.47
N ALA A 273 -0.02 1.55 25.74
CA ALA A 273 0.11 2.64 26.69
C ALA A 273 1.41 2.51 27.50
N TYR A 274 2.42 3.27 27.13
CA TYR A 274 3.77 3.14 27.67
C TYR A 274 3.94 3.64 29.10
N GLY A 275 3.21 4.70 29.49
CA GLY A 275 3.28 5.26 30.84
C GLY A 275 4.69 5.73 31.28
N ASN A 276 5.56 6.03 30.32
CA ASN A 276 6.96 6.42 30.51
C ASN A 276 7.26 7.84 30.01
N GLY A 277 6.22 8.62 29.64
CA GLY A 277 6.34 9.95 29.05
C GLY A 277 6.43 9.93 27.50
N GLN A 278 6.49 8.78 26.87
CA GLN A 278 6.29 8.64 25.44
C GLN A 278 4.79 8.66 25.12
N ASN A 279 4.44 9.05 23.90
CA ASN A 279 3.07 8.94 23.42
C ASN A 279 2.67 7.47 23.31
N ASP A 280 1.42 7.18 23.61
CA ASP A 280 0.85 5.88 23.35
C ASP A 280 0.82 5.61 21.84
N VAL A 281 0.96 4.35 21.46
CA VAL A 281 0.91 3.91 20.05
C VAL A 281 -0.39 3.15 19.85
N THR A 282 -1.16 3.59 18.86
CA THR A 282 -2.39 2.91 18.44
C THR A 282 -2.19 2.29 17.06
N THR A 283 -2.66 1.06 16.89
CA THR A 283 -2.67 0.35 15.61
C THR A 283 -3.99 -0.39 15.45
N LEU A 284 -4.38 -0.67 14.22
CA LEU A 284 -5.55 -1.47 13.90
C LEU A 284 -5.12 -2.91 13.61
N VAL A 285 -5.94 -3.86 14.03
CA VAL A 285 -5.74 -5.31 13.84
C VAL A 285 -7.09 -5.95 13.53
N GLN A 286 -7.17 -6.77 12.50
CA GLN A 286 -8.38 -7.54 12.19
C GLN A 286 -8.65 -8.61 13.25
N ASP A 287 -9.88 -9.05 13.36
CA ASP A 287 -10.28 -10.16 14.26
C ASP A 287 -9.43 -11.43 14.02
N GLY A 288 -8.91 -12.00 15.08
CA GLY A 288 -7.98 -13.12 15.02
C GLY A 288 -6.55 -12.77 14.56
N GLY A 289 -6.29 -11.54 14.17
CA GLY A 289 -4.94 -11.05 13.92
C GLY A 289 -4.11 -10.97 15.20
N THR A 290 -2.82 -10.75 15.08
CA THR A 290 -1.91 -10.76 16.23
C THR A 290 -1.08 -9.50 16.34
N ILE A 291 -0.71 -9.15 17.57
CA ILE A 291 0.31 -8.13 17.85
C ILE A 291 1.49 -8.75 18.59
N THR A 292 2.70 -8.38 18.20
CA THR A 292 3.91 -8.71 18.95
C THR A 292 4.22 -7.56 19.91
N LEU A 293 4.21 -7.83 21.20
CA LEU A 293 4.39 -6.82 22.23
C LEU A 293 5.87 -6.38 22.32
N PRO A 294 6.17 -5.08 22.16
CA PRO A 294 7.54 -4.59 22.17
C PRO A 294 8.12 -4.57 23.58
N THR A 295 9.44 -4.35 23.69
CA THR A 295 10.14 -4.09 24.96
C THR A 295 10.26 -2.57 25.12
N PRO A 296 9.44 -1.92 25.94
CA PRO A 296 9.55 -0.49 26.20
C PRO A 296 10.65 -0.18 27.22
N THR A 297 11.06 1.07 27.29
CA THR A 297 12.05 1.58 28.22
C THR A 297 11.48 2.69 29.09
N ASN A 298 11.91 2.77 30.36
CA ASN A 298 11.57 3.88 31.25
C ASN A 298 12.73 4.11 32.21
N SER A 299 13.32 5.31 32.15
CA SER A 299 14.50 5.65 32.99
C SER A 299 14.17 5.52 34.47
N GLY A 300 14.96 4.74 35.19
CA GLY A 300 14.76 4.50 36.63
C GLY A 300 13.75 3.41 36.99
N TYR A 301 13.21 2.69 35.99
CA TYR A 301 12.22 1.63 36.21
C TYR A 301 12.60 0.35 35.47
N ILE A 302 12.09 -0.79 35.94
CA ILE A 302 12.19 -2.09 35.30
C ILE A 302 10.86 -2.38 34.62
N PHE A 303 10.88 -2.76 33.35
CA PHE A 303 9.68 -3.25 32.67
C PHE A 303 9.31 -4.64 33.20
N LEU A 304 8.09 -4.79 33.70
CA LEU A 304 7.58 -6.04 34.27
C LEU A 304 6.67 -6.81 33.33
N GLY A 305 6.13 -6.14 32.30
CA GLY A 305 5.24 -6.73 31.31
C GLY A 305 4.18 -5.74 30.85
N TRP A 306 3.39 -6.18 29.88
CA TRP A 306 2.22 -5.50 29.37
C TRP A 306 0.96 -6.06 30.03
N ARG A 307 0.12 -5.24 30.60
CA ARG A 307 -1.16 -5.64 31.18
C ARG A 307 -2.29 -5.30 30.23
N ASP A 308 -3.08 -6.30 29.86
CA ASP A 308 -4.26 -6.13 29.00
C ASP A 308 -5.51 -5.69 29.79
N ASN A 309 -6.63 -5.50 29.09
CA ASN A 309 -7.93 -5.11 29.66
C ASN A 309 -8.47 -6.12 30.68
N ASN A 310 -8.04 -7.38 30.60
CA ASN A 310 -8.47 -8.47 31.50
C ASN A 310 -7.52 -8.63 32.70
N ASN A 311 -6.57 -7.71 32.90
CA ASN A 311 -5.51 -7.77 33.92
C ASN A 311 -4.54 -8.95 33.74
N VAL A 312 -4.46 -9.55 32.55
CA VAL A 312 -3.44 -10.54 32.24
C VAL A 312 -2.14 -9.81 31.89
N THR A 313 -1.03 -10.32 32.42
CA THR A 313 0.29 -9.74 32.13
C THR A 313 1.01 -10.60 31.10
N HIS A 314 1.40 -9.96 30.01
CA HIS A 314 2.15 -10.51 28.89
C HIS A 314 3.60 -10.04 28.95
N LYS A 315 4.52 -10.84 28.42
CA LYS A 315 5.94 -10.45 28.34
C LYS A 315 6.22 -9.68 27.06
N ALA A 316 7.31 -8.94 27.05
CA ALA A 316 7.87 -8.46 25.79
C ALA A 316 8.21 -9.64 24.86
N GLY A 317 7.86 -9.49 23.58
CA GLY A 317 8.02 -10.53 22.57
C GLY A 317 6.85 -11.52 22.48
N ASP A 318 5.88 -11.47 23.41
CA ASP A 318 4.68 -12.31 23.28
C ASP A 318 3.88 -11.89 22.03
N VAL A 319 3.36 -12.87 21.32
CA VAL A 319 2.44 -12.71 20.20
C VAL A 319 1.03 -12.95 20.71
N VAL A 320 0.22 -11.90 20.74
CA VAL A 320 -1.11 -11.95 21.35
C VAL A 320 -2.17 -11.83 20.24
N PRO A 321 -3.14 -12.79 20.17
CA PRO A 321 -4.26 -12.68 19.26
C PRO A 321 -5.24 -11.60 19.75
N ILE A 322 -5.78 -10.84 18.80
CA ILE A 322 -6.73 -9.75 19.05
C ILE A 322 -8.11 -10.18 18.60
N THR A 323 -9.08 -10.07 19.50
CA THR A 323 -10.50 -10.42 19.27
C THR A 323 -11.44 -9.35 19.80
N ALA A 324 -10.91 -8.23 20.26
CA ALA A 324 -11.64 -7.05 20.72
C ALA A 324 -10.67 -5.87 20.87
N ASP A 325 -11.19 -4.66 20.99
CA ASP A 325 -10.40 -3.48 21.34
C ASP A 325 -9.60 -3.73 22.61
N THR A 326 -8.29 -3.60 22.49
CA THR A 326 -7.37 -3.98 23.56
C THR A 326 -6.36 -2.88 23.85
N THR A 327 -6.25 -2.52 25.13
CA THR A 327 -5.18 -1.64 25.61
C THR A 327 -4.19 -2.45 26.44
N PHE A 328 -2.93 -2.43 26.01
CA PHE A 328 -1.83 -2.98 26.77
C PHE A 328 -1.14 -1.83 27.52
N VAL A 329 -1.19 -1.87 28.85
CA VAL A 329 -0.52 -0.88 29.71
C VAL A 329 0.80 -1.46 30.16
N ALA A 330 1.90 -0.72 29.93
CA ALA A 330 3.21 -1.10 30.42
C ALA A 330 3.25 -1.04 31.95
N VAL A 331 3.67 -2.15 32.57
CA VAL A 331 3.81 -2.26 34.01
C VAL A 331 5.27 -2.06 34.38
N TRP A 332 5.51 -1.07 35.24
CA TRP A 332 6.83 -0.68 35.68
C TRP A 332 7.06 -1.02 37.14
N GLY A 333 8.22 -1.58 37.47
CA GLY A 333 8.71 -1.75 38.85
C GLY A 333 9.81 -0.74 39.12
N ASN A 334 9.92 -0.30 40.37
CA ASN A 334 11.09 0.49 40.79
C ASN A 334 12.34 -0.36 40.62
N LEU A 335 13.43 0.21 40.13
CA LEU A 335 14.75 -0.39 40.32
C LEU A 335 14.93 -0.64 41.84
N PRO A 336 15.28 -1.87 42.27
CA PRO A 336 15.59 -2.07 43.68
C PRO A 336 16.63 -1.03 44.11
N ASP A 337 16.34 -0.30 45.19
CA ASP A 337 17.33 0.58 45.83
C ASP A 337 18.60 -0.24 46.07
N VAL A 338 19.60 -0.06 45.22
CA VAL A 338 20.94 -0.50 45.51
C VAL A 338 21.40 0.43 46.65
N LYS A 339 21.21 -0.06 47.91
CA LYS A 339 21.81 0.60 49.08
C LYS A 339 23.28 0.82 48.72
N PRO A 340 23.82 2.07 48.84
CA PRO A 340 25.22 2.31 48.57
C PRO A 340 26.04 1.42 49.53
N SER A 341 26.64 0.36 49.01
CA SER A 341 27.78 -0.28 49.66
C SER A 341 28.96 0.70 49.57
N GLU A 342 29.74 0.78 50.63
CA GLU A 342 30.91 1.63 50.83
C GLU A 342 31.66 2.01 49.55
N PRO A 343 32.32 3.18 49.48
CA PRO A 343 32.92 3.73 48.28
C PRO A 343 34.00 2.81 47.74
N GLU A 344 33.65 2.02 46.71
CA GLU A 344 34.63 1.40 45.85
C GLU A 344 35.26 2.49 44.97
N THR A 345 36.57 2.37 44.80
CA THR A 345 37.45 3.30 44.08
C THR A 345 36.94 3.68 42.69
N PRO A 346 37.13 4.92 42.22
CA PRO A 346 36.49 5.47 41.02
C PRO A 346 37.25 5.05 39.77
N ASP A 347 37.00 3.84 39.22
CA ASP A 347 37.47 3.51 37.88
C ASP A 347 36.81 2.25 37.21
N THR A 348 35.68 1.75 37.72
CA THR A 348 34.98 0.66 37.03
C THR A 348 33.66 1.21 36.45
N PRO A 349 33.45 1.21 35.12
CA PRO A 349 32.17 1.63 34.54
C PRO A 349 31.04 0.76 35.09
N VAL A 350 30.04 1.40 35.66
CA VAL A 350 28.81 0.68 36.10
C VAL A 350 28.14 0.11 34.84
N PHE A 351 27.87 -1.21 34.83
CA PHE A 351 27.20 -1.87 33.72
C PHE A 351 25.76 -1.33 33.59
N PRO A 352 25.43 -0.63 32.47
CA PRO A 352 24.26 0.22 32.42
C PRO A 352 22.99 -0.45 31.87
N PHE A 353 23.08 -1.67 31.32
CA PHE A 353 22.01 -2.27 30.53
C PHE A 353 21.06 -3.10 31.40
N TYR A 354 19.83 -2.67 31.48
CA TYR A 354 18.81 -3.36 32.28
C TYR A 354 18.11 -4.49 31.51
N ASP A 355 18.21 -4.53 30.20
CA ASP A 355 17.73 -5.61 29.33
C ASP A 355 18.74 -6.76 29.20
N VAL A 356 19.80 -6.76 30.01
CA VAL A 356 20.83 -7.79 30.09
C VAL A 356 20.98 -8.23 31.53
N SER A 357 20.41 -9.41 31.85
CA SER A 357 20.47 -9.97 33.19
C SER A 357 21.75 -10.76 33.42
N ALA A 358 22.27 -10.76 34.66
CA ALA A 358 23.44 -11.57 35.03
C ALA A 358 23.21 -13.10 34.84
N ARG A 359 21.97 -13.53 34.57
CA ARG A 359 21.61 -14.90 34.28
C ARG A 359 21.61 -15.23 32.79
N ASP A 360 21.69 -14.21 31.94
CA ASP A 360 21.68 -14.41 30.49
C ASP A 360 23.00 -15.00 30.04
N TRP A 361 22.96 -15.94 29.10
CA TRP A 361 24.14 -16.62 28.59
C TRP A 361 25.16 -15.64 27.94
N TYR A 362 24.66 -14.48 27.50
CA TYR A 362 25.47 -13.42 26.88
C TYR A 362 25.91 -12.31 27.84
N TYR A 363 25.57 -12.38 29.14
CA TYR A 363 25.86 -11.31 30.09
C TYR A 363 27.34 -10.91 30.11
N SER A 364 28.22 -11.91 30.27
CA SER A 364 29.66 -11.67 30.34
C SER A 364 30.20 -11.08 29.04
N ALA A 365 29.67 -11.51 27.89
CA ALA A 365 30.09 -11.01 26.59
C ALA A 365 29.62 -9.55 26.37
N VAL A 366 28.39 -9.24 26.72
CA VAL A 366 27.87 -7.87 26.60
C VAL A 366 28.61 -6.92 27.54
N LYS A 367 28.87 -7.36 28.78
CA LYS A 367 29.66 -6.59 29.72
C LYS A 367 31.07 -6.32 29.18
N TYR A 368 31.72 -7.35 28.65
CA TYR A 368 33.07 -7.25 28.07
C TYR A 368 33.14 -6.24 26.92
N VAL A 369 32.26 -6.37 25.91
CA VAL A 369 32.29 -5.48 24.75
C VAL A 369 31.92 -4.02 25.10
N TYR A 370 31.09 -3.83 26.12
CA TYR A 370 30.76 -2.51 26.65
C TYR A 370 31.97 -1.89 27.40
N GLU A 371 32.55 -2.60 28.36
CA GLU A 371 33.68 -2.10 29.15
C GLU A 371 34.92 -1.81 28.26
N LYS A 372 35.05 -2.52 27.14
CA LYS A 372 36.08 -2.25 26.14
C LYS A 372 35.72 -1.12 25.15
N GLY A 373 34.54 -0.53 25.26
CA GLY A 373 34.09 0.53 24.35
C GLY A 373 33.86 0.04 22.90
N LEU A 374 33.64 -1.25 22.70
CA LEU A 374 33.43 -1.84 21.38
C LEU A 374 31.98 -1.75 20.93
N MET A 375 31.04 -1.94 21.86
CA MET A 375 29.62 -1.86 21.61
C MET A 375 28.94 -1.01 22.67
N ASP A 376 28.19 -0.03 22.22
CA ASP A 376 27.33 0.79 23.07
C ASP A 376 25.89 0.25 23.09
N GLY A 377 25.06 0.75 23.98
CA GLY A 377 23.60 0.54 23.92
C GLY A 377 22.98 1.16 22.68
N VAL A 378 21.80 0.70 22.33
CA VAL A 378 20.99 1.32 21.27
C VAL A 378 20.20 2.51 21.79
N ASP A 379 20.00 2.56 23.12
CA ASP A 379 19.38 3.64 23.85
C ASP A 379 19.92 3.67 25.30
N VAL A 380 19.53 4.68 26.07
CA VAL A 380 19.94 4.80 27.48
C VAL A 380 19.52 3.57 28.28
N GLY A 381 20.49 2.79 28.74
CA GLY A 381 20.26 1.58 29.53
C GLY A 381 19.78 0.36 28.73
N VAL A 382 19.75 0.40 27.40
CA VAL A 382 19.28 -0.69 26.53
C VAL A 382 20.39 -1.18 25.62
N PHE A 383 20.71 -2.44 25.73
CA PHE A 383 21.65 -3.11 24.81
C PHE A 383 20.95 -3.67 23.56
N ALA A 384 19.67 -4.10 23.69
CA ALA A 384 18.88 -4.80 22.71
C ALA A 384 19.56 -6.10 22.20
N PRO A 385 19.77 -7.11 23.08
CA PRO A 385 20.59 -8.29 22.78
C PRO A 385 20.05 -9.13 21.61
N ASN A 386 18.74 -9.12 21.39
CA ASN A 386 18.09 -9.89 20.32
C ASN A 386 17.98 -9.16 18.98
N ASN A 387 18.28 -7.85 18.92
CA ASN A 387 18.27 -7.12 17.66
C ASN A 387 19.43 -7.58 16.77
N THR A 388 19.19 -7.57 15.46
CA THR A 388 20.21 -7.90 14.46
C THR A 388 21.18 -6.74 14.26
N LEU A 389 22.40 -7.08 13.84
CA LEU A 389 23.43 -6.10 13.46
C LEU A 389 23.46 -5.91 11.95
N THR A 390 23.79 -4.68 11.53
CA THR A 390 24.15 -4.41 10.15
C THR A 390 25.64 -4.65 9.88
N ARG A 391 26.03 -4.80 8.62
CA ARG A 391 27.43 -4.92 8.20
C ARG A 391 28.25 -3.75 8.71
N ALA A 392 27.76 -2.51 8.58
CA ALA A 392 28.42 -1.30 9.06
C ALA A 392 28.65 -1.29 10.58
N MET A 393 27.71 -1.82 11.38
CA MET A 393 27.88 -1.96 12.82
C MET A 393 29.06 -2.91 13.13
N VAL A 394 29.14 -4.04 12.45
CA VAL A 394 30.25 -4.99 12.65
C VAL A 394 31.58 -4.41 12.22
N TRP A 395 31.65 -3.69 11.10
CA TRP A 395 32.89 -2.99 10.70
C TRP A 395 33.36 -2.04 11.79
N THR A 396 32.45 -1.27 12.38
CA THR A 396 32.77 -0.30 13.44
C THR A 396 33.28 -1.01 14.70
N ILE A 397 32.66 -2.12 15.09
CA ILE A 397 33.06 -2.89 16.26
C ILE A 397 34.45 -3.49 16.07
N ILE A 398 34.70 -4.11 14.90
CA ILE A 398 36.03 -4.70 14.58
C ILE A 398 37.11 -3.62 14.52
N ALA A 399 36.83 -2.47 13.89
CA ALA A 399 37.76 -1.36 13.81
C ALA A 399 38.09 -0.79 15.21
N ARG A 400 37.08 -0.62 16.09
CA ARG A 400 37.32 -0.23 17.48
C ARG A 400 38.14 -1.25 18.25
N ALA A 401 37.92 -2.55 18.04
CA ALA A 401 38.72 -3.62 18.67
C ALA A 401 40.22 -3.52 18.30
N GLU A 402 40.50 -3.06 17.12
CA GLU A 402 41.88 -2.82 16.61
C GLU A 402 42.42 -1.42 16.94
N GLY A 403 41.71 -0.66 17.77
CA GLY A 403 42.13 0.69 18.21
C GLY A 403 42.01 1.77 17.12
N VAL A 404 41.23 1.53 16.08
CA VAL A 404 40.99 2.52 15.02
C VAL A 404 40.01 3.58 15.49
N ASP A 405 40.37 4.86 15.31
CA ASP A 405 39.43 5.97 15.54
C ASP A 405 38.32 5.94 14.49
N THR A 406 37.14 5.54 14.90
CA THR A 406 35.94 5.46 14.04
C THR A 406 35.10 6.72 14.03
N THR A 407 35.55 7.82 14.71
CA THR A 407 34.82 9.08 14.80
C THR A 407 35.02 9.95 13.57
N GLY A 408 33.98 10.67 13.12
CA GLY A 408 34.01 11.56 11.96
C GLY A 408 33.89 10.83 10.61
N GLY A 409 33.84 11.60 9.52
CA GLY A 409 33.59 11.12 8.17
C GLY A 409 32.20 11.52 7.64
N ALA A 410 31.89 11.14 6.39
CA ALA A 410 30.62 11.45 5.74
C ALA A 410 29.42 10.68 6.36
N THR A 411 29.70 9.52 6.92
CA THR A 411 28.74 8.68 7.66
C THR A 411 29.39 8.22 8.96
N TRP A 412 28.59 7.75 9.92
CA TRP A 412 29.08 7.26 11.21
C TRP A 412 29.99 6.02 11.10
N TYR A 413 29.93 5.31 9.98
CA TYR A 413 30.76 4.12 9.69
C TYR A 413 31.86 4.36 8.65
N ALA A 414 31.99 5.57 8.09
CA ALA A 414 32.85 5.81 6.93
C ALA A 414 34.31 5.39 7.17
N LYS A 415 34.89 5.74 8.32
CA LYS A 415 36.26 5.38 8.66
C LYS A 415 36.44 3.87 8.88
N ALA A 416 35.47 3.23 9.52
CA ALA A 416 35.50 1.79 9.69
C ALA A 416 35.38 1.06 8.36
N GLN A 417 34.51 1.53 7.46
CA GLN A 417 34.37 1.01 6.10
C GLN A 417 35.67 1.10 5.31
N GLU A 418 36.31 2.26 5.32
CA GLU A 418 37.61 2.47 4.66
C GLU A 418 38.66 1.51 5.20
N TRP A 419 38.75 1.39 6.53
CA TRP A 419 39.75 0.55 7.18
C TRP A 419 39.52 -0.94 6.91
N VAL A 420 38.29 -1.49 7.05
CA VAL A 420 38.04 -2.90 6.78
C VAL A 420 38.25 -3.27 5.31
N THR A 421 37.97 -2.32 4.40
CA THR A 421 38.22 -2.51 2.97
C THR A 421 39.71 -2.52 2.66
N ALA A 422 40.48 -1.57 3.21
CA ALA A 422 41.91 -1.50 3.03
C ALA A 422 42.63 -2.71 3.61
N LYS A 423 42.09 -3.31 4.67
CA LYS A 423 42.63 -4.54 5.30
C LYS A 423 42.14 -5.83 4.63
N GLY A 424 41.24 -5.76 3.66
CA GLY A 424 40.64 -6.95 3.03
C GLY A 424 39.72 -7.75 3.93
N ILE A 425 39.26 -7.17 5.07
CA ILE A 425 38.38 -7.83 6.02
C ILE A 425 36.96 -7.90 5.44
N SER A 426 36.52 -6.85 4.76
CA SER A 426 35.23 -6.75 4.09
C SER A 426 35.38 -6.02 2.75
N ASP A 427 34.43 -6.23 1.84
CA ASP A 427 34.30 -5.50 0.57
C ASP A 427 33.83 -4.05 0.74
N GLY A 428 33.33 -3.68 1.92
CA GLY A 428 32.75 -2.36 2.19
C GLY A 428 31.38 -2.12 1.58
N GLU A 429 30.77 -3.12 0.95
CA GLU A 429 29.47 -3.00 0.29
C GLU A 429 28.29 -3.28 1.23
N ASN A 430 27.11 -2.75 0.85
CA ASN A 430 25.83 -3.00 1.55
C ASN A 430 25.86 -2.69 3.07
N PRO A 431 26.23 -1.49 3.51
CA PRO A 431 26.41 -1.15 4.92
C PRO A 431 25.19 -1.41 5.81
N ASN A 432 23.99 -1.24 5.28
CA ASN A 432 22.73 -1.40 6.01
C ASN A 432 22.15 -2.83 5.96
N ALA A 433 22.74 -3.74 5.20
CA ALA A 433 22.30 -5.13 5.17
C ALA A 433 22.56 -5.80 6.53
N ALA A 434 21.58 -6.59 7.00
CA ALA A 434 21.76 -7.43 8.18
C ALA A 434 22.88 -8.45 7.93
N ILE A 435 23.81 -8.57 8.87
CA ILE A 435 24.95 -9.49 8.73
C ILE A 435 24.54 -10.92 9.13
N THR A 436 24.95 -11.90 8.34
CA THR A 436 24.80 -13.31 8.71
C THR A 436 25.93 -13.78 9.63
N ARG A 437 25.70 -14.87 10.37
CA ARG A 437 26.69 -15.46 11.26
C ARG A 437 27.96 -15.86 10.51
N GLN A 438 27.85 -16.48 9.34
CA GLN A 438 29.01 -16.86 8.53
C GLN A 438 29.79 -15.65 7.98
N GLU A 439 29.09 -14.52 7.67
CA GLU A 439 29.78 -13.28 7.25
C GLU A 439 30.57 -12.66 8.41
N LEU A 440 29.99 -12.57 9.60
CA LEU A 440 30.68 -12.09 10.80
C LEU A 440 31.92 -12.94 11.09
N VAL A 441 31.77 -14.26 11.09
CA VAL A 441 32.87 -15.21 11.32
C VAL A 441 33.97 -15.05 10.24
N THR A 442 33.59 -14.85 8.97
CA THR A 442 34.55 -14.65 7.89
C THR A 442 35.31 -13.33 8.06
N MET A 443 34.69 -12.28 8.56
CA MET A 443 35.40 -11.04 8.89
C MET A 443 36.41 -11.23 10.01
N LEU A 444 36.08 -11.99 11.06
CA LEU A 444 37.02 -12.33 12.15
C LEU A 444 38.15 -13.23 11.68
N TYR A 445 37.89 -14.21 10.83
CA TYR A 445 38.89 -15.08 10.21
C TYR A 445 39.89 -14.28 9.38
N ARG A 446 39.44 -13.34 8.57
CA ARG A 446 40.31 -12.42 7.80
C ARG A 446 41.10 -11.48 8.70
N LEU A 447 40.45 -10.97 9.76
CA LEU A 447 41.16 -10.17 10.77
C LEU A 447 42.31 -10.96 11.44
N ALA A 448 42.08 -12.25 11.69
CA ALA A 448 43.13 -13.17 12.20
C ALA A 448 44.24 -13.49 11.19
N GLY A 449 44.19 -12.98 9.97
CA GLY A 449 45.17 -13.23 8.91
C GLY A 449 44.95 -14.55 8.18
N GLU A 450 43.76 -15.06 8.14
CA GLU A 450 43.37 -16.29 7.41
C GLU A 450 44.25 -17.50 7.79
N PRO A 451 44.30 -17.89 9.07
CA PRO A 451 45.15 -18.98 9.52
C PRO A 451 44.81 -20.31 8.80
N ALA A 452 45.82 -21.13 8.57
CA ALA A 452 45.65 -22.42 7.89
C ALA A 452 44.65 -23.32 8.63
N VAL A 453 43.70 -23.86 7.89
CA VAL A 453 42.56 -24.64 8.43
C VAL A 453 42.78 -26.14 8.14
N SER A 454 42.45 -26.99 9.10
CA SER A 454 42.39 -28.44 8.93
C SER A 454 41.11 -29.00 9.48
N GLY A 455 40.61 -30.07 8.88
CA GLY A 455 39.36 -30.72 9.27
C GLY A 455 38.16 -30.28 8.43
N THR A 456 36.97 -30.67 8.87
CA THR A 456 35.68 -30.37 8.22
C THR A 456 34.65 -29.97 9.26
N ILE A 457 33.65 -29.20 8.85
CA ILE A 457 32.56 -28.82 9.70
C ILE A 457 31.73 -30.04 10.05
N THR A 458 31.55 -30.30 11.36
CA THR A 458 30.82 -31.48 11.87
C THR A 458 29.39 -31.14 12.33
N ALA A 459 28.93 -29.87 12.18
CA ALA A 459 27.59 -29.43 12.55
C ALA A 459 26.51 -30.09 11.65
N PRO A 460 25.29 -30.35 12.20
CA PRO A 460 24.19 -30.96 11.46
C PRO A 460 23.78 -30.18 10.20
N ASP A 461 24.00 -28.87 10.24
CA ASP A 461 23.69 -27.93 9.17
C ASP A 461 24.93 -27.47 8.37
N ALA A 462 26.00 -28.25 8.41
CA ALA A 462 27.25 -27.96 7.67
C ALA A 462 27.01 -27.68 6.17
N ALA A 463 26.03 -28.37 5.57
CA ALA A 463 25.67 -28.17 4.16
C ALA A 463 25.11 -26.77 3.85
N SER A 464 24.67 -26.02 4.86
CA SER A 464 24.18 -24.65 4.72
C SER A 464 25.28 -23.59 4.76
N VAL A 465 26.52 -23.99 5.05
CA VAL A 465 27.68 -23.10 5.00
C VAL A 465 28.01 -22.80 3.54
N SER A 466 28.09 -21.53 3.19
CA SER A 466 28.50 -21.11 1.85
C SER A 466 29.94 -21.51 1.59
N THR A 467 30.27 -21.90 0.36
CA THR A 467 31.63 -22.36 -0.03
C THR A 467 32.71 -21.34 0.30
N TRP A 468 32.41 -20.04 0.17
CA TRP A 468 33.35 -18.95 0.49
C TRP A 468 33.62 -18.80 2.00
N ALA A 469 32.74 -19.33 2.86
CA ALA A 469 32.83 -19.24 4.32
C ALA A 469 33.36 -20.55 4.96
N THR A 470 33.57 -21.59 4.19
CA THR A 470 33.93 -22.93 4.71
C THR A 470 35.17 -22.88 5.59
N ASP A 471 36.26 -22.27 5.14
CA ASP A 471 37.48 -22.18 5.91
C ASP A 471 37.32 -21.37 7.19
N ALA A 472 36.64 -20.24 7.09
CA ALA A 472 36.33 -19.37 8.23
C ALA A 472 35.49 -20.08 9.31
N MET A 473 34.44 -20.78 8.89
CA MET A 473 33.57 -21.53 9.80
C MET A 473 34.30 -22.72 10.42
N THR A 474 35.12 -23.45 9.65
CA THR A 474 35.95 -24.55 10.15
C THR A 474 36.97 -24.06 11.17
N TRP A 475 37.66 -22.96 10.88
CA TRP A 475 38.59 -22.31 11.80
C TRP A 475 37.91 -21.93 13.10
N ALA A 476 36.76 -21.24 13.01
CA ALA A 476 36.03 -20.74 14.16
C ALA A 476 35.53 -21.87 15.07
N MET A 477 35.11 -23.00 14.49
CA MET A 477 34.75 -24.18 15.27
C MET A 477 35.97 -24.84 15.92
N ASN A 478 37.09 -24.94 15.21
CA ASN A 478 38.30 -25.54 15.73
C ASN A 478 38.88 -24.81 16.95
N ILE A 479 38.74 -23.49 16.99
CA ILE A 479 39.23 -22.67 18.12
C ILE A 479 38.14 -22.42 19.18
N GLY A 480 36.91 -22.98 19.03
CA GLY A 480 35.83 -22.78 19.95
C GLY A 480 35.17 -21.39 19.89
N LEU A 481 35.41 -20.62 18.81
CA LEU A 481 34.80 -19.33 18.58
C LEU A 481 33.29 -19.48 18.28
N VAL A 482 32.96 -20.45 17.44
CA VAL A 482 31.57 -20.82 17.13
C VAL A 482 31.22 -22.14 17.80
N GLU A 483 30.20 -22.11 18.63
CA GLU A 483 29.54 -23.29 19.19
C GLU A 483 28.18 -23.43 18.54
N GLY A 484 27.68 -24.64 18.38
CA GLY A 484 26.32 -24.91 17.94
C GLY A 484 25.29 -24.54 19.00
N ASP A 485 24.04 -24.48 18.59
CA ASP A 485 22.89 -24.40 19.50
C ASP A 485 22.75 -25.74 20.29
N GLU A 486 21.67 -25.89 21.06
CA GLU A 486 21.38 -27.10 21.82
C GLU A 486 21.29 -28.39 20.98
N ASN A 487 21.10 -28.24 19.65
CA ASN A 487 21.09 -29.33 18.67
C ASN A 487 22.43 -29.46 17.92
N GLY A 488 23.39 -28.63 18.25
CA GLY A 488 24.69 -28.56 17.59
C GLY A 488 24.72 -27.84 16.26
N ALA A 489 23.62 -27.17 15.86
CA ALA A 489 23.53 -26.42 14.62
C ALA A 489 24.23 -25.05 14.73
N VAL A 490 25.04 -24.67 13.72
CA VAL A 490 25.80 -23.40 13.71
C VAL A 490 25.05 -22.26 13.04
N THR A 491 23.92 -22.55 12.37
CA THR A 491 23.03 -21.59 11.71
C THR A 491 23.77 -20.53 10.88
N PRO A 492 24.56 -20.90 9.88
CA PRO A 492 25.53 -20.01 9.24
C PRO A 492 24.87 -18.87 8.48
N THR A 493 23.72 -19.11 7.88
CA THR A 493 22.98 -18.12 7.06
C THR A 493 21.99 -17.27 7.87
N ALA A 494 21.76 -17.60 9.14
CA ALA A 494 20.94 -16.78 10.02
C ALA A 494 21.63 -15.45 10.33
N THR A 495 20.84 -14.38 10.48
CA THR A 495 21.36 -13.07 10.89
C THR A 495 21.90 -13.12 12.32
N ALA A 496 23.04 -12.47 12.56
CA ALA A 496 23.64 -12.41 13.87
C ALA A 496 22.92 -11.37 14.74
N THR A 497 22.55 -11.77 15.97
CA THR A 497 22.04 -10.85 16.97
C THR A 497 23.17 -10.11 17.67
N ARG A 498 22.87 -8.97 18.33
CA ARG A 498 23.86 -8.20 19.10
C ARG A 498 24.49 -9.03 20.20
N ALA A 499 23.72 -9.87 20.89
CA ALA A 499 24.25 -10.79 21.90
C ALA A 499 25.21 -11.83 21.30
N GLN A 500 24.85 -12.42 20.16
CA GLN A 500 25.69 -13.40 19.47
C GLN A 500 26.99 -12.77 18.95
N ALA A 501 26.91 -11.55 18.40
CA ALA A 501 28.10 -10.82 17.96
C ALA A 501 29.02 -10.45 19.15
N ALA A 502 28.45 -9.99 20.26
CA ALA A 502 29.22 -9.71 21.49
C ALA A 502 29.99 -10.96 21.97
N ALA A 503 29.33 -12.14 21.97
CA ALA A 503 29.96 -13.40 22.37
C ALA A 503 31.08 -13.81 21.41
N LEU A 504 30.86 -13.71 20.09
CA LEU A 504 31.89 -14.04 19.10
C LEU A 504 33.11 -13.10 19.22
N ILE A 505 32.86 -11.80 19.39
CA ILE A 505 33.93 -10.78 19.50
C ILE A 505 34.71 -10.97 20.79
N MET A 506 34.04 -11.18 21.94
CA MET A 506 34.69 -11.48 23.21
C MET A 506 35.61 -12.70 23.08
N ARG A 507 35.09 -13.84 22.62
CA ARG A 507 35.86 -15.07 22.44
C ARG A 507 37.04 -14.89 21.48
N TYR A 508 36.87 -14.12 20.42
CA TYR A 508 37.94 -13.81 19.48
C TYR A 508 39.06 -12.98 20.13
N LEU A 509 38.71 -12.00 20.96
CA LEU A 509 39.70 -11.14 21.61
C LEU A 509 40.38 -11.79 22.82
N GLU A 510 39.82 -12.88 23.34
CA GLU A 510 40.39 -13.69 24.43
C GLU A 510 41.17 -14.93 23.93
N SER A 511 41.05 -15.28 22.62
CA SER A 511 41.77 -16.39 22.01
C SER A 511 43.20 -15.96 21.59
#